data_54f89955caa0474bb12001bc7fc725b2
#
_entry.id   54f89955caa0474bb12001bc7fc725b2
#
_cell.length_a   1.000
_cell.length_b   1.000
_cell.length_c   1.000
_cell.angle_alpha   90.00
_cell.angle_beta   90.00
_cell.angle_gamma   90.00
#
_symmetry.space_group_name_H-M   'P 1'
#
loop_
_entity.id
_entity.type
_entity.pdbx_description
1 polymer ?
#
loop_
_entity_poly.entity_id
_entity_poly.type
_entity_poly.pdbx_seq_one_letter_code
_entity_poly.pdbx_strand_id
1 'polypeptide(L)'
;MSDQKMTRAQEKKAERTKLFEDVYSGVIPKRVPIKASMTLEAALEYSEIPVGKTLWDLDPENITAAMDRVCEFIPSDTPAVGGILKNPAVFKLLGSRGYSMGQTGYMQHTDLETLKADEYDAFIKDPYTFIVTKSLPRIFENLDTDSPRAGMILAEAMKAFYDHQAKFNAIKAPVFKKYGYFTPPAGANTLCQASFDLIGDFLRGVKGIYMDVRQRPEKIIEACEAMLPMQVKRGLPAKPHKLGEVFMPLHLGTYLRKKDFEKIYWPSFSKFIHIMAENGQTASLFCEHDWMRYLDLLQDLPENTRIQFEYGDPKVIKEKLGNKHVLSGLYPITLTKTGTK
;
A
#
# COMPACT_ATOMS: atom_id res chain seq x y z
N MET A 1 -28.59 -3.72 34.02
CA MET A 1 -27.34 -3.70 33.21
C MET A 1 -26.59 -2.45 33.67
N SER A 2 -25.44 -2.57 34.34
CA SER A 2 -24.67 -1.42 34.82
C SER A 2 -24.12 -0.65 33.61
N ASP A 3 -24.50 0.62 33.51
CA ASP A 3 -23.88 1.58 32.55
C ASP A 3 -22.39 1.70 32.90
N GLN A 4 -21.59 0.88 32.25
CA GLN A 4 -20.15 0.93 32.44
C GLN A 4 -19.63 2.21 31.73
N LYS A 5 -19.25 3.23 32.50
CA LYS A 5 -18.75 4.51 31.99
C LYS A 5 -17.58 4.26 31.02
N MET A 6 -17.68 4.80 29.81
CA MET A 6 -16.61 4.69 28.79
C MET A 6 -15.30 5.27 29.31
N THR A 7 -14.18 4.63 28.97
CA THR A 7 -12.86 5.21 29.22
C THR A 7 -12.57 6.34 28.23
N ARG A 8 -11.69 7.27 28.58
CA ARG A 8 -11.24 8.37 27.70
C ARG A 8 -10.75 7.87 26.32
N ALA A 9 -10.10 6.71 26.27
CA ALA A 9 -9.66 6.11 25.01
C ALA A 9 -10.84 5.62 24.16
N GLN A 10 -11.88 5.05 24.78
CA GLN A 10 -13.10 4.62 24.08
C GLN A 10 -13.89 5.83 23.56
N GLU A 11 -13.99 6.91 24.33
CA GLU A 11 -14.61 8.16 23.90
C GLU A 11 -13.89 8.75 22.68
N LYS A 12 -12.55 8.84 22.72
CA LYS A 12 -11.74 9.28 21.57
C LYS A 12 -11.95 8.40 20.34
N LYS A 13 -11.99 7.07 20.53
CA LYS A 13 -12.22 6.15 19.41
C LYS A 13 -13.58 6.36 18.78
N ALA A 14 -14.63 6.54 19.58
CA ALA A 14 -15.99 6.81 19.10
C ALA A 14 -16.06 8.12 18.32
N GLU A 15 -15.50 9.21 18.88
CA GLU A 15 -15.42 10.51 18.19
C GLU A 15 -14.70 10.39 16.83
N ARG A 16 -13.51 9.78 16.82
CA ARG A 16 -12.71 9.59 15.60
C ARG A 16 -13.42 8.73 14.57
N THR A 17 -14.08 7.65 15.02
CA THR A 17 -14.87 6.79 14.12
C THR A 17 -15.97 7.61 13.46
N LYS A 18 -16.69 8.45 14.20
CA LYS A 18 -17.73 9.33 13.66
C LYS A 18 -17.17 10.31 12.61
N LEU A 19 -15.99 10.89 12.83
CA LEU A 19 -15.35 11.77 11.84
C LEU A 19 -15.11 11.05 10.50
N PHE A 20 -14.60 9.82 10.53
CA PHE A 20 -14.37 9.05 9.31
C PHE A 20 -15.68 8.56 8.67
N GLU A 21 -16.69 8.19 9.47
CA GLU A 21 -18.02 7.86 8.96
C GLU A 21 -18.64 9.04 8.20
N ASP A 22 -18.54 10.25 8.75
CA ASP A 22 -19.06 11.46 8.11
C ASP A 22 -18.34 11.73 6.78
N VAL A 23 -16.99 11.82 6.80
CA VAL A 23 -16.19 12.09 5.59
C VAL A 23 -16.43 11.04 4.52
N TYR A 24 -16.45 9.76 4.88
CA TYR A 24 -16.62 8.66 3.92
C TYR A 24 -18.07 8.50 3.42
N SER A 25 -18.99 9.23 4.01
CA SER A 25 -20.39 9.32 3.56
C SER A 25 -20.71 10.68 2.90
N GLY A 26 -19.70 11.50 2.60
CA GLY A 26 -19.88 12.82 1.98
C GLY A 26 -20.48 13.88 2.92
N VAL A 27 -20.48 13.64 4.23
CA VAL A 27 -20.98 14.57 5.25
C VAL A 27 -19.81 15.39 5.79
N ILE A 28 -20.03 16.70 5.97
CA ILE A 28 -19.04 17.59 6.59
C ILE A 28 -18.88 17.22 8.07
N PRO A 29 -17.71 16.76 8.50
CA PRO A 29 -17.48 16.35 9.89
C PRO A 29 -17.34 17.58 10.81
N LYS A 30 -17.48 17.36 12.13
CA LYS A 30 -17.28 18.40 13.16
C LYS A 30 -15.90 19.10 13.03
N ARG A 31 -14.88 18.36 12.60
CA ARG A 31 -13.56 18.84 12.22
C ARG A 31 -12.94 17.92 11.17
N VAL A 32 -11.96 18.40 10.46
CA VAL A 32 -11.19 17.57 9.51
C VAL A 32 -10.45 16.47 10.29
N PRO A 33 -10.62 15.17 9.95
CA PRO A 33 -9.82 14.11 10.54
C PRO A 33 -8.35 14.20 10.07
N ILE A 34 -7.44 13.92 10.98
CA ILE A 34 -6.01 13.91 10.70
C ILE A 34 -5.55 12.47 10.50
N LYS A 35 -4.96 12.18 9.34
CA LYS A 35 -4.35 10.88 9.00
C LYS A 35 -2.85 11.10 8.83
N ALA A 36 -2.10 11.02 9.93
CA ALA A 36 -0.66 11.19 9.95
C ALA A 36 0.00 9.95 10.54
N SER A 37 0.97 9.39 9.83
CA SER A 37 1.71 8.21 10.30
C SER A 37 3.14 8.20 9.78
N MET A 38 4.02 7.54 10.51
CA MET A 38 5.36 7.17 10.04
C MET A 38 5.52 5.66 10.03
N THR A 39 6.53 5.16 9.34
CA THR A 39 6.85 3.73 9.35
C THR A 39 7.43 3.33 10.72
N LEU A 40 7.40 2.03 11.03
CA LEU A 40 8.00 1.55 12.28
C LEU A 40 9.51 1.80 12.29
N GLU A 41 10.19 1.66 11.15
CA GLU A 41 11.60 1.95 11.00
C GLU A 41 11.91 3.41 11.38
N ALA A 42 11.13 4.35 10.87
CA ALA A 42 11.29 5.77 11.20
C ALA A 42 10.97 6.06 12.68
N ALA A 43 10.00 5.36 13.27
CA ALA A 43 9.66 5.48 14.68
C ALA A 43 10.79 4.98 15.59
N LEU A 44 11.45 3.88 15.21
CA LEU A 44 12.62 3.33 15.91
C LEU A 44 13.80 4.29 15.81
N GLU A 45 14.10 4.82 14.62
CA GLU A 45 15.16 5.78 14.40
C GLU A 45 14.94 7.08 15.19
N TYR A 46 13.72 7.63 15.14
CA TYR A 46 13.33 8.80 15.95
C TYR A 46 13.47 8.56 17.46
N SER A 47 13.34 7.30 17.88
CA SER A 47 13.48 6.88 19.28
C SER A 47 14.91 6.47 19.65
N GLU A 48 15.86 6.57 18.72
CA GLU A 48 17.26 6.17 18.89
C GLU A 48 17.43 4.67 19.20
N ILE A 49 16.48 3.84 18.71
CA ILE A 49 16.48 2.39 18.89
C ILE A 49 17.02 1.72 17.61
N PRO A 50 17.93 0.74 17.71
CA PRO A 50 18.52 0.07 16.56
C PRO A 50 17.46 -0.62 15.67
N VAL A 51 17.29 -0.11 14.43
CA VAL A 51 16.24 -0.56 13.50
C VAL A 51 16.40 -2.02 13.11
N GLY A 52 17.55 -2.40 12.53
CA GLY A 52 17.76 -3.73 11.97
C GLY A 52 17.56 -4.84 12.99
N LYS A 53 18.21 -4.74 14.16
CA LYS A 53 18.10 -5.75 15.22
C LYS A 53 16.66 -5.87 15.72
N THR A 54 16.00 -4.74 15.98
CA THR A 54 14.64 -4.71 16.48
C THR A 54 13.63 -5.33 15.50
N LEU A 55 13.82 -5.10 14.20
CA LEU A 55 12.97 -5.70 13.17
C LEU A 55 13.19 -7.22 13.02
N TRP A 56 14.42 -7.70 13.19
CA TRP A 56 14.71 -9.13 13.17
C TRP A 56 14.07 -9.87 14.34
N ASP A 57 14.24 -9.35 15.54
CA ASP A 57 13.83 -10.02 16.77
C ASP A 57 12.37 -9.76 17.12
N LEU A 58 11.75 -8.71 16.55
CA LEU A 58 10.47 -8.15 16.97
C LEU A 58 10.43 -7.97 18.48
N ASP A 59 11.40 -7.19 18.99
CA ASP A 59 11.51 -6.88 20.42
C ASP A 59 10.29 -6.07 20.90
N PRO A 60 9.42 -6.64 21.74
CA PRO A 60 8.17 -5.99 22.12
C PRO A 60 8.38 -4.71 22.95
N GLU A 61 9.41 -4.65 23.79
CA GLU A 61 9.70 -3.51 24.64
C GLU A 61 10.15 -2.32 23.81
N ASN A 62 11.14 -2.52 22.94
CA ASN A 62 11.66 -1.50 22.05
C ASN A 62 10.61 -0.98 21.08
N ILE A 63 9.81 -1.88 20.47
CA ILE A 63 8.75 -1.50 19.54
C ILE A 63 7.66 -0.71 20.26
N THR A 64 7.23 -1.14 21.45
CA THR A 64 6.21 -0.44 22.24
C THR A 64 6.70 0.94 22.65
N ALA A 65 7.95 1.07 23.11
CA ALA A 65 8.53 2.36 23.51
C ALA A 65 8.59 3.34 22.32
N ALA A 66 9.05 2.88 21.14
CA ALA A 66 9.09 3.70 19.93
C ALA A 66 7.68 4.13 19.50
N MET A 67 6.72 3.21 19.53
CA MET A 67 5.33 3.51 19.16
C MET A 67 4.69 4.50 20.13
N ASP A 68 4.86 4.33 21.43
CA ASP A 68 4.33 5.24 22.45
C ASP A 68 4.89 6.66 22.28
N ARG A 69 6.21 6.79 22.09
CA ARG A 69 6.86 8.09 21.86
C ARG A 69 6.28 8.82 20.65
N VAL A 70 6.08 8.12 19.54
CA VAL A 70 5.49 8.69 18.33
C VAL A 70 4.01 9.03 18.51
N CYS A 71 3.23 8.12 19.13
CA CYS A 71 1.80 8.34 19.35
C CYS A 71 1.50 9.49 20.31
N GLU A 72 2.42 9.84 21.20
CA GLU A 72 2.30 11.01 22.07
C GLU A 72 2.59 12.32 21.32
N PHE A 73 3.52 12.27 20.36
CA PHE A 73 3.98 13.45 19.64
C PHE A 73 3.14 13.78 18.41
N ILE A 74 2.74 12.77 17.61
CA ILE A 74 2.01 13.01 16.36
C ILE A 74 0.50 13.08 16.63
N PRO A 75 -0.16 14.24 16.37
CA PRO A 75 -1.60 14.35 16.44
C PRO A 75 -2.23 13.61 15.25
N SER A 76 -2.74 12.41 15.48
CA SER A 76 -3.42 11.61 14.44
C SER A 76 -4.69 10.99 14.97
N ASP A 77 -5.69 10.84 14.10
CA ASP A 77 -6.95 10.14 14.37
C ASP A 77 -6.88 8.66 13.99
N THR A 78 -5.89 8.29 13.16
CA THR A 78 -5.53 6.92 12.78
C THR A 78 -4.21 6.53 13.46
N PRO A 79 -3.82 5.24 13.48
CA PRO A 79 -2.53 4.83 14.03
C PRO A 79 -1.36 5.66 13.50
N ALA A 80 -0.63 6.30 14.41
CA ALA A 80 0.50 7.18 14.07
C ALA A 80 1.77 6.40 13.65
N VAL A 81 1.79 5.08 13.84
CA VAL A 81 2.87 4.21 13.37
C VAL A 81 2.30 3.13 12.47
N GLY A 82 2.85 3.01 11.26
CA GLY A 82 2.50 2.00 10.27
C GLY A 82 3.04 0.62 10.63
N GLY A 83 2.57 -0.40 9.90
CA GLY A 83 3.07 -1.77 10.03
C GLY A 83 4.42 -1.98 9.35
N ILE A 84 5.07 -3.10 9.67
CA ILE A 84 6.25 -3.57 8.95
C ILE A 84 5.79 -4.10 7.59
N LEU A 85 6.28 -3.50 6.52
CA LEU A 85 5.96 -3.93 5.16
C LEU A 85 6.83 -5.10 4.69
N LYS A 86 8.07 -5.19 5.20
CA LYS A 86 9.06 -6.16 4.75
C LYS A 86 9.63 -6.93 5.94
N ASN A 87 9.50 -8.25 5.92
CA ASN A 87 10.02 -9.13 6.96
C ASN A 87 11.40 -9.66 6.57
N PRO A 88 12.50 -9.25 7.24
CA PRO A 88 13.85 -9.66 6.89
C PRO A 88 14.05 -11.19 6.91
N ALA A 89 13.44 -11.87 7.88
CA ALA A 89 13.57 -13.33 8.03
C ALA A 89 12.97 -14.08 6.84
N VAL A 90 11.82 -13.64 6.32
CA VAL A 90 11.18 -14.22 5.14
C VAL A 90 12.06 -14.09 3.91
N PHE A 91 12.62 -12.90 3.67
CA PHE A 91 13.50 -12.67 2.52
C PHE A 91 14.80 -13.48 2.62
N LYS A 92 15.33 -13.67 3.84
CA LYS A 92 16.50 -14.52 4.06
C LYS A 92 16.18 -16.00 3.78
N LEU A 93 15.04 -16.51 4.27
CA LEU A 93 14.61 -17.89 4.02
C LEU A 93 14.45 -18.17 2.52
N LEU A 94 13.89 -17.21 1.79
CA LEU A 94 13.68 -17.33 0.34
C LEU A 94 14.97 -17.11 -0.48
N GLY A 95 16.04 -16.57 0.11
CA GLY A 95 17.23 -16.18 -0.66
C GLY A 95 16.92 -15.04 -1.62
N SER A 96 16.37 -13.94 -1.11
CA SER A 96 15.88 -12.83 -1.95
C SER A 96 17.00 -12.11 -2.69
N ARG A 97 16.86 -11.98 -4.01
CA ARG A 97 17.67 -11.11 -4.88
C ARG A 97 17.04 -9.73 -5.01
N GLY A 98 15.71 -9.60 -4.79
CA GLY A 98 14.94 -8.36 -4.93
C GLY A 98 14.92 -7.49 -3.67
N TYR A 99 15.21 -8.06 -2.50
CA TYR A 99 15.24 -7.34 -1.23
C TYR A 99 16.45 -7.74 -0.42
N SER A 100 17.20 -6.76 0.05
CA SER A 100 18.36 -6.96 0.93
C SER A 100 18.35 -5.96 2.08
N MET A 101 18.92 -6.35 3.23
CA MET A 101 19.10 -5.47 4.36
C MET A 101 20.23 -4.48 4.08
N GLY A 102 19.92 -3.19 4.10
CA GLY A 102 20.93 -2.14 4.01
C GLY A 102 21.71 -1.97 5.32
N GLN A 103 22.82 -1.25 5.26
CA GLN A 103 23.67 -0.98 6.43
C GLN A 103 22.96 -0.23 7.56
N THR A 104 21.98 0.58 7.22
CA THR A 104 21.16 1.35 8.19
C THR A 104 20.01 0.55 8.81
N GLY A 105 19.84 -0.73 8.44
CA GLY A 105 18.76 -1.58 8.93
C GLY A 105 17.45 -1.48 8.13
N TYR A 106 17.43 -0.70 7.05
CA TYR A 106 16.29 -0.64 6.13
C TYR A 106 16.43 -1.68 5.02
N MET A 107 15.31 -2.34 4.70
CA MET A 107 15.25 -3.24 3.54
C MET A 107 15.28 -2.43 2.24
N GLN A 108 16.28 -2.73 1.40
CA GLN A 108 16.43 -2.12 0.09
C GLN A 108 15.76 -2.97 -0.98
N HIS A 109 15.07 -2.33 -1.92
CA HIS A 109 14.49 -2.97 -3.10
C HIS A 109 15.45 -2.82 -4.28
N THR A 110 15.76 -3.93 -4.93
CA THR A 110 16.58 -3.97 -6.14
C THR A 110 15.67 -4.09 -7.37
N ASP A 111 15.90 -3.26 -8.37
CA ASP A 111 15.19 -3.38 -9.66
C ASP A 111 15.60 -4.69 -10.36
N LEU A 112 14.67 -5.62 -10.48
CA LEU A 112 14.88 -6.94 -11.09
C LEU A 112 13.97 -7.12 -12.30
N GLU A 113 14.55 -7.63 -13.39
CA GLU A 113 13.82 -8.07 -14.56
C GLU A 113 13.52 -9.57 -14.45
N THR A 114 12.27 -9.92 -14.14
CA THR A 114 11.82 -11.32 -14.03
C THR A 114 10.84 -11.72 -15.14
N LEU A 115 10.32 -10.75 -15.87
CA LEU A 115 9.58 -10.91 -17.14
C LEU A 115 10.43 -10.33 -18.27
N LYS A 116 10.94 -11.16 -19.18
CA LYS A 116 11.72 -10.71 -20.33
C LYS A 116 10.81 -10.23 -21.46
N ALA A 117 11.37 -9.41 -22.35
CA ALA A 117 10.62 -8.80 -23.44
C ALA A 117 10.00 -9.79 -24.42
N ASP A 118 10.59 -10.95 -24.59
CA ASP A 118 10.14 -12.05 -25.48
C ASP A 118 9.19 -13.04 -24.75
N GLU A 119 8.92 -12.84 -23.47
CA GLU A 119 8.07 -13.73 -22.66
C GLU A 119 6.64 -13.19 -22.45
N TYR A 120 6.29 -12.04 -23.01
CA TYR A 120 4.96 -11.45 -22.82
C TYR A 120 3.82 -12.39 -23.22
N ASP A 121 3.95 -13.14 -24.31
CA ASP A 121 2.90 -14.06 -24.76
C ASP A 121 2.63 -15.18 -23.76
N ALA A 122 3.69 -15.72 -23.16
CA ALA A 122 3.57 -16.72 -22.10
C ALA A 122 2.95 -16.15 -20.83
N PHE A 123 3.35 -14.92 -20.46
CA PHE A 123 2.79 -14.21 -19.30
C PHE A 123 1.30 -13.87 -19.50
N ILE A 124 0.92 -13.32 -20.65
CA ILE A 124 -0.46 -12.94 -21.00
C ILE A 124 -1.38 -14.16 -20.97
N LYS A 125 -0.89 -15.29 -21.47
CA LYS A 125 -1.65 -16.55 -21.49
C LYS A 125 -2.06 -17.04 -20.10
N ASP A 126 -1.14 -16.97 -19.12
CA ASP A 126 -1.38 -17.38 -17.73
C ASP A 126 -0.41 -16.66 -16.78
N PRO A 127 -0.77 -15.44 -16.32
CA PRO A 127 0.08 -14.64 -15.43
C PRO A 127 0.40 -15.36 -14.12
N TYR A 128 -0.56 -16.09 -13.55
CA TYR A 128 -0.36 -16.79 -12.28
C TYR A 128 0.72 -17.88 -12.41
N THR A 129 0.55 -18.79 -13.37
CA THR A 129 1.54 -19.85 -13.61
C THR A 129 2.90 -19.26 -13.97
N PHE A 130 2.95 -18.21 -14.80
CA PHE A 130 4.21 -17.54 -15.13
C PHE A 130 4.90 -16.97 -13.89
N ILE A 131 4.17 -16.26 -13.04
CA ILE A 131 4.74 -15.70 -11.80
C ILE A 131 5.29 -16.81 -10.91
N VAL A 132 4.53 -17.87 -10.69
CA VAL A 132 4.93 -18.97 -9.80
C VAL A 132 6.13 -19.74 -10.36
N THR A 133 6.14 -20.04 -11.66
CA THR A 133 7.14 -20.93 -12.27
C THR A 133 8.36 -20.23 -12.86
N LYS A 134 8.27 -18.91 -13.11
CA LYS A 134 9.36 -18.14 -13.74
C LYS A 134 9.82 -16.97 -12.88
N SER A 135 8.87 -16.09 -12.45
CA SER A 135 9.27 -14.87 -11.74
C SER A 135 9.74 -15.16 -10.32
N LEU A 136 9.03 -15.98 -9.53
CA LEU A 136 9.44 -16.30 -8.16
C LEU A 136 10.81 -16.97 -8.08
N PRO A 137 11.16 -17.97 -8.91
CA PRO A 137 12.53 -18.52 -8.93
C PRO A 137 13.61 -17.48 -9.31
N ARG A 138 13.28 -16.52 -10.17
CA ARG A 138 14.21 -15.44 -10.53
C ARG A 138 14.42 -14.43 -9.41
N ILE A 139 13.40 -14.21 -8.57
CA ILE A 139 13.45 -13.29 -7.41
C ILE A 139 14.10 -13.99 -6.22
N PHE A 140 13.83 -15.27 -6.01
CA PHE A 140 14.18 -16.03 -4.81
C PHE A 140 15.05 -17.25 -5.15
N GLU A 141 16.33 -17.15 -4.83
CA GLU A 141 17.34 -18.18 -5.16
C GLU A 141 16.96 -19.57 -4.65
N ASN A 142 16.43 -19.65 -3.44
CA ASN A 142 16.05 -20.92 -2.82
C ASN A 142 14.81 -21.58 -3.43
N LEU A 143 14.10 -20.87 -4.32
CA LEU A 143 12.99 -21.41 -5.12
C LEU A 143 13.44 -21.82 -6.53
N ASP A 144 14.68 -21.52 -6.93
CA ASP A 144 15.23 -21.83 -8.25
C ASP A 144 15.76 -23.28 -8.28
N THR A 145 14.85 -24.23 -8.12
CA THR A 145 15.17 -25.67 -8.10
C THR A 145 13.94 -26.50 -8.48
N ASP A 146 14.15 -27.59 -9.22
CA ASP A 146 13.11 -28.56 -9.56
C ASP A 146 12.77 -29.53 -8.39
N SER A 147 13.48 -29.40 -7.27
CA SER A 147 13.27 -30.23 -6.10
C SER A 147 11.99 -29.85 -5.34
N PRO A 148 11.26 -30.82 -4.76
CA PRO A 148 10.17 -30.56 -3.81
C PRO A 148 10.57 -29.66 -2.64
N ARG A 149 11.87 -29.48 -2.40
CA ARG A 149 12.42 -28.59 -1.39
C ARG A 149 11.99 -27.14 -1.58
N ALA A 150 11.82 -26.65 -2.83
CA ALA A 150 11.29 -25.31 -3.11
C ALA A 150 9.92 -25.09 -2.46
N GLY A 151 9.01 -26.06 -2.56
CA GLY A 151 7.70 -26.00 -1.93
C GLY A 151 7.78 -25.97 -0.40
N MET A 152 8.71 -26.71 0.20
CA MET A 152 8.94 -26.71 1.66
C MET A 152 9.47 -25.36 2.13
N ILE A 153 10.45 -24.77 1.42
CA ILE A 153 11.00 -23.44 1.73
C ILE A 153 9.91 -22.37 1.62
N LEU A 154 9.09 -22.43 0.58
CA LEU A 154 7.98 -21.48 0.42
C LEU A 154 6.98 -21.60 1.58
N ALA A 155 6.61 -22.83 1.98
CA ALA A 155 5.71 -23.05 3.11
C ALA A 155 6.31 -22.54 4.44
N GLU A 156 7.60 -22.76 4.68
CA GLU A 156 8.31 -22.25 5.86
C GLU A 156 8.36 -20.72 5.86
N ALA A 157 8.66 -20.10 4.72
CA ALA A 157 8.67 -18.65 4.57
C ALA A 157 7.28 -18.04 4.79
N MET A 158 6.22 -18.67 4.28
CA MET A 158 4.84 -18.25 4.52
C MET A 158 4.46 -18.37 6.00
N LYS A 159 4.85 -19.46 6.67
CA LYS A 159 4.64 -19.60 8.12
C LYS A 159 5.38 -18.49 8.89
N ALA A 160 6.63 -18.25 8.57
CA ALA A 160 7.41 -17.17 9.20
C ALA A 160 6.78 -15.80 8.98
N PHE A 161 6.20 -15.54 7.80
CA PHE A 161 5.47 -14.32 7.51
C PHE A 161 4.25 -14.13 8.42
N TYR A 162 3.41 -15.16 8.54
CA TYR A 162 2.20 -15.07 9.38
C TYR A 162 2.53 -15.02 10.87
N ASP A 163 3.53 -15.77 11.34
CA ASP A 163 4.00 -15.72 12.74
C ASP A 163 4.51 -14.31 13.09
N HIS A 164 5.28 -13.69 12.19
CA HIS A 164 5.78 -12.33 12.33
C HIS A 164 4.63 -11.31 12.40
N GLN A 165 3.66 -11.42 11.50
CA GLN A 165 2.49 -10.55 11.50
C GLN A 165 1.66 -10.71 12.79
N ALA A 166 1.45 -11.93 13.25
CA ALA A 166 0.74 -12.21 14.50
C ALA A 166 1.46 -11.59 15.71
N LYS A 167 2.78 -11.79 15.81
CA LYS A 167 3.61 -11.23 16.88
C LYS A 167 3.55 -9.69 16.85
N PHE A 168 3.73 -9.07 15.70
CA PHE A 168 3.67 -7.62 15.57
C PHE A 168 2.27 -7.07 15.89
N ASN A 169 1.20 -7.74 15.46
CA ASN A 169 -0.16 -7.35 15.80
C ASN A 169 -0.42 -7.41 17.30
N ALA A 170 0.13 -8.41 18.01
CA ALA A 170 0.03 -8.51 19.45
C ALA A 170 0.73 -7.35 20.18
N ILE A 171 1.86 -6.85 19.64
CA ILE A 171 2.59 -5.71 20.19
C ILE A 171 1.81 -4.40 19.97
N LYS A 172 1.34 -4.14 18.74
CA LYS A 172 0.71 -2.84 18.40
C LYS A 172 -0.71 -2.67 18.92
N ALA A 173 -1.48 -3.75 19.08
CA ALA A 173 -2.90 -3.65 19.46
C ALA A 173 -3.14 -2.96 20.81
N PRO A 174 -2.39 -3.25 21.90
CA PRO A 174 -2.50 -2.53 23.17
C PRO A 174 -2.19 -1.03 23.01
N VAL A 175 -1.16 -0.67 22.25
CA VAL A 175 -0.78 0.72 21.98
C VAL A 175 -1.94 1.45 21.27
N PHE A 176 -2.47 0.89 20.19
CA PHE A 176 -3.58 1.52 19.47
C PHE A 176 -4.84 1.68 20.33
N LYS A 177 -5.12 0.71 21.19
CA LYS A 177 -6.22 0.78 22.15
C LYS A 177 -6.00 1.90 23.19
N LYS A 178 -4.78 2.07 23.70
CA LYS A 178 -4.40 3.13 24.66
C LYS A 178 -4.69 4.53 24.09
N TYR A 179 -4.37 4.77 22.83
CA TYR A 179 -4.55 6.07 22.20
C TYR A 179 -5.94 6.30 21.58
N GLY A 180 -6.78 5.26 21.51
CA GLY A 180 -8.14 5.34 20.98
C GLY A 180 -8.20 5.75 19.51
N TYR A 181 -7.34 5.18 18.68
CA TYR A 181 -7.35 5.45 17.25
C TYR A 181 -8.57 4.87 16.52
N PHE A 182 -9.01 5.57 15.46
CA PHE A 182 -9.88 4.97 14.47
C PHE A 182 -9.14 3.84 13.77
N THR A 183 -9.78 2.69 13.65
CA THR A 183 -9.33 1.55 12.86
C THR A 183 -10.54 0.96 12.13
N PRO A 184 -10.46 0.69 10.82
CA PRO A 184 -11.52 -0.03 10.12
C PRO A 184 -11.77 -1.40 10.74
N PRO A 185 -12.93 -2.02 10.46
CA PRO A 185 -13.18 -3.41 10.86
C PRO A 185 -12.08 -4.34 10.37
N ALA A 186 -11.78 -5.37 11.17
CA ALA A 186 -10.75 -6.34 10.83
C ALA A 186 -11.05 -7.01 9.47
N GLY A 187 -10.05 -7.06 8.60
CA GLY A 187 -10.16 -7.65 7.26
C GLY A 187 -10.89 -6.80 6.22
N ALA A 188 -11.33 -5.56 6.56
CA ALA A 188 -11.97 -4.67 5.60
C ALA A 188 -10.99 -3.94 4.68
N ASN A 189 -9.72 -3.84 5.07
CA ASN A 189 -8.68 -3.22 4.26
C ASN A 189 -7.90 -4.26 3.48
N THR A 190 -7.64 -3.94 2.22
CA THR A 190 -6.76 -4.70 1.33
C THR A 190 -5.71 -3.77 0.72
N LEU A 191 -4.72 -4.35 0.06
CA LEU A 191 -3.68 -3.63 -0.66
C LEU A 191 -3.55 -4.24 -2.05
N CYS A 192 -3.59 -3.40 -3.07
CA CYS A 192 -3.39 -3.78 -4.46
C CYS A 192 -2.51 -2.75 -5.16
N GLN A 193 -2.12 -3.03 -6.40
CA GLN A 193 -1.39 -2.09 -7.26
C GLN A 193 -2.11 -2.00 -8.60
N ALA A 194 -1.94 -0.92 -9.32
CA ALA A 194 -2.33 -0.89 -10.72
C ALA A 194 -1.53 -1.94 -11.49
N SER A 195 -2.15 -2.62 -12.47
CA SER A 195 -1.48 -3.70 -13.22
C SER A 195 -0.18 -3.23 -13.86
N PHE A 196 -0.15 -2.02 -14.41
CA PHE A 196 1.05 -1.42 -14.99
C PHE A 196 2.17 -1.25 -13.95
N ASP A 197 1.84 -0.71 -12.77
CA ASP A 197 2.82 -0.51 -11.69
C ASP A 197 3.36 -1.86 -11.20
N LEU A 198 2.49 -2.87 -11.02
CA LEU A 198 2.94 -4.20 -10.60
C LEU A 198 3.87 -4.85 -11.63
N ILE A 199 3.53 -4.75 -12.93
CA ILE A 199 4.39 -5.29 -13.98
C ILE A 199 5.73 -4.53 -14.02
N GLY A 200 5.70 -3.21 -13.90
CA GLY A 200 6.91 -2.37 -13.94
C GLY A 200 7.80 -2.56 -12.71
N ASP A 201 7.22 -2.50 -11.51
CA ASP A 201 8.01 -2.53 -10.27
C ASP A 201 8.55 -3.93 -9.92
N PHE A 202 7.82 -5.00 -10.26
CA PHE A 202 8.12 -6.33 -9.71
C PHE A 202 8.41 -7.40 -10.77
N LEU A 203 8.12 -7.16 -12.06
CA LEU A 203 8.28 -8.17 -13.09
C LEU A 203 9.22 -7.72 -14.22
N ARG A 204 8.93 -6.60 -14.85
CA ARG A 204 9.66 -6.14 -16.05
C ARG A 204 10.83 -5.21 -15.74
N GLY A 205 10.85 -4.63 -14.56
CA GLY A 205 11.75 -3.56 -14.18
C GLY A 205 11.35 -2.20 -14.78
N VAL A 206 11.69 -1.13 -14.06
CA VAL A 206 11.31 0.26 -14.45
C VAL A 206 11.85 0.63 -15.83
N LYS A 207 13.11 0.32 -16.10
CA LYS A 207 13.72 0.55 -17.43
C LYS A 207 13.02 -0.24 -18.52
N GLY A 208 12.72 -1.51 -18.27
CA GLY A 208 12.10 -2.42 -19.22
C GLY A 208 10.70 -1.97 -19.60
N ILE A 209 9.84 -1.64 -18.63
CA ILE A 209 8.45 -1.25 -18.87
C ILE A 209 8.36 0.03 -19.73
N TYR A 210 9.22 1.05 -19.49
CA TYR A 210 9.22 2.27 -20.29
C TYR A 210 9.81 2.10 -21.71
N MET A 211 10.71 1.15 -21.89
CA MET A 211 11.12 0.74 -23.26
C MET A 211 9.96 0.07 -23.98
N ASP A 212 9.20 -0.79 -23.30
CA ASP A 212 8.07 -1.52 -23.85
C ASP A 212 6.89 -0.61 -24.20
N VAL A 213 6.66 0.47 -23.44
CA VAL A 213 5.68 1.52 -23.80
C VAL A 213 5.90 2.05 -25.23
N ARG A 214 7.16 2.10 -25.68
CA ARG A 214 7.52 2.58 -27.02
C ARG A 214 7.56 1.47 -28.08
N GLN A 215 8.05 0.29 -27.69
CA GLN A 215 8.38 -0.77 -28.65
C GLN A 215 7.25 -1.79 -28.81
N ARG A 216 6.46 -2.03 -27.75
CA ARG A 216 5.41 -3.06 -27.72
C ARG A 216 4.22 -2.67 -26.81
N PRO A 217 3.62 -1.48 -27.02
CA PRO A 217 2.55 -0.97 -26.14
C PRO A 217 1.36 -1.92 -26.05
N GLU A 218 1.03 -2.63 -27.14
CA GLU A 218 -0.09 -3.58 -27.18
C GLU A 218 0.15 -4.76 -26.23
N LYS A 219 1.40 -5.23 -26.11
CA LYS A 219 1.74 -6.32 -25.18
C LYS A 219 1.58 -5.90 -23.72
N ILE A 220 1.86 -4.63 -23.39
CA ILE A 220 1.63 -4.12 -22.04
C ILE A 220 0.12 -4.04 -21.76
N ILE A 221 -0.68 -3.56 -22.71
CA ILE A 221 -2.14 -3.48 -22.57
C ILE A 221 -2.71 -4.87 -22.32
N GLU A 222 -2.37 -5.86 -23.16
CA GLU A 222 -2.78 -7.25 -23.02
C GLU A 222 -2.34 -7.84 -21.65
N ALA A 223 -1.11 -7.57 -21.22
CA ALA A 223 -0.58 -8.01 -19.94
C ALA A 223 -1.32 -7.38 -18.75
N CYS A 224 -1.64 -6.09 -18.82
CA CYS A 224 -2.42 -5.42 -17.77
C CYS A 224 -3.84 -5.99 -17.65
N GLU A 225 -4.50 -6.28 -18.79
CA GLU A 225 -5.82 -6.91 -18.81
C GLU A 225 -5.76 -8.36 -18.29
N ALA A 226 -4.73 -9.13 -18.65
CA ALA A 226 -4.53 -10.49 -18.17
C ALA A 226 -4.30 -10.55 -16.64
N MET A 227 -3.70 -9.52 -16.06
CA MET A 227 -3.48 -9.41 -14.61
C MET A 227 -4.75 -9.05 -13.83
N LEU A 228 -5.73 -8.44 -14.48
CA LEU A 228 -6.91 -7.86 -13.81
C LEU A 228 -7.67 -8.86 -12.92
N PRO A 229 -7.95 -10.12 -13.33
CA PRO A 229 -8.64 -11.08 -12.47
C PRO A 229 -7.90 -11.37 -11.15
N MET A 230 -6.56 -11.46 -11.19
CA MET A 230 -5.74 -11.65 -10.00
C MET A 230 -5.80 -10.42 -9.07
N GLN A 231 -5.73 -9.22 -9.64
CA GLN A 231 -5.82 -7.97 -8.91
C GLN A 231 -7.19 -7.82 -8.25
N VAL A 232 -8.27 -8.13 -8.95
CA VAL A 232 -9.64 -8.12 -8.40
C VAL A 232 -9.75 -9.07 -7.22
N LYS A 233 -9.29 -10.31 -7.37
CA LYS A 233 -9.29 -11.29 -6.27
C LYS A 233 -8.49 -10.82 -5.05
N ARG A 234 -7.38 -10.13 -5.26
CA ARG A 234 -6.53 -9.57 -4.20
C ARG A 234 -7.15 -8.34 -3.55
N GLY A 235 -7.81 -7.49 -4.34
CA GLY A 235 -8.38 -6.22 -3.89
C GLY A 235 -9.68 -6.37 -3.10
N LEU A 236 -10.46 -7.43 -3.36
CA LEU A 236 -11.72 -7.67 -2.68
C LEU A 236 -11.52 -8.38 -1.33
N PRO A 237 -11.91 -7.76 -0.20
CA PRO A 237 -11.95 -8.45 1.07
C PRO A 237 -13.13 -9.43 1.13
N ALA A 238 -13.07 -10.42 2.03
CA ALA A 238 -14.18 -11.36 2.22
C ALA A 238 -15.50 -10.68 2.63
N LYS A 239 -15.41 -9.52 3.30
CA LYS A 239 -16.56 -8.71 3.73
C LYS A 239 -16.24 -7.23 3.49
N PRO A 240 -16.64 -6.67 2.35
CA PRO A 240 -16.51 -5.24 2.08
C PRO A 240 -17.23 -4.41 3.16
N HIS A 241 -16.67 -3.25 3.48
CA HIS A 241 -17.22 -2.37 4.49
C HIS A 241 -16.97 -0.90 4.11
N LYS A 242 -17.96 -0.03 4.32
CA LYS A 242 -17.86 1.40 3.98
C LYS A 242 -16.67 2.16 4.59
N LEU A 243 -16.16 1.67 5.73
CA LEU A 243 -14.97 2.22 6.39
C LEU A 243 -13.67 1.53 5.96
N GLY A 244 -13.76 0.42 5.21
CA GLY A 244 -12.62 -0.27 4.62
C GLY A 244 -12.19 0.38 3.31
N GLU A 245 -11.05 -0.06 2.79
CA GLU A 245 -10.49 0.42 1.53
C GLU A 245 -9.57 -0.62 0.88
N VAL A 246 -9.51 -0.59 -0.45
CA VAL A 246 -8.37 -1.15 -1.16
C VAL A 246 -7.35 -0.03 -1.36
N PHE A 247 -6.23 -0.08 -0.64
CA PHE A 247 -5.16 0.90 -0.79
C PHE A 247 -4.34 0.59 -2.04
N MET A 248 -4.08 1.62 -2.86
CA MET A 248 -3.31 1.52 -4.08
C MET A 248 -2.28 2.65 -4.17
N PRO A 249 -0.99 2.37 -3.98
CA PRO A 249 0.06 3.31 -4.37
C PRO A 249 0.15 3.35 -5.90
N LEU A 250 0.17 4.57 -6.47
CA LEU A 250 0.23 4.81 -7.90
C LEU A 250 1.59 5.45 -8.23
N HIS A 251 2.50 4.63 -8.73
CA HIS A 251 3.92 4.97 -8.82
C HIS A 251 4.36 5.39 -10.23
N LEU A 252 4.21 4.50 -11.21
CA LEU A 252 4.83 4.68 -12.54
C LEU A 252 3.98 5.50 -13.52
N GLY A 253 2.68 5.61 -13.30
CA GLY A 253 1.76 6.29 -14.22
C GLY A 253 2.14 7.74 -14.52
N THR A 254 2.71 8.46 -13.54
CA THR A 254 3.09 9.87 -13.67
C THR A 254 4.23 10.13 -14.65
N TYR A 255 5.03 9.13 -14.98
CA TYR A 255 6.13 9.26 -15.94
C TYR A 255 5.71 9.01 -17.39
N LEU A 256 4.46 8.56 -17.60
CA LEU A 256 3.90 8.39 -18.96
C LEU A 256 3.50 9.74 -19.56
N ARG A 257 3.63 9.86 -20.89
CA ARG A 257 2.98 10.95 -21.60
C ARG A 257 1.47 10.77 -21.52
N LYS A 258 0.69 11.87 -21.51
CA LYS A 258 -0.76 11.81 -21.36
C LYS A 258 -1.42 10.77 -22.30
N LYS A 259 -1.08 10.77 -23.57
CA LYS A 259 -1.61 9.80 -24.56
C LYS A 259 -1.27 8.34 -24.23
N ASP A 260 -0.08 8.09 -23.70
CA ASP A 260 0.35 6.73 -23.34
C ASP A 260 -0.34 6.28 -22.04
N PHE A 261 -0.52 7.21 -21.08
CA PHE A 261 -1.31 6.97 -19.88
C PHE A 261 -2.76 6.61 -20.22
N GLU A 262 -3.43 7.41 -21.06
CA GLU A 262 -4.81 7.18 -21.48
C GLU A 262 -4.99 5.85 -22.23
N LYS A 263 -3.99 5.45 -23.03
CA LYS A 263 -4.04 4.22 -23.82
C LYS A 263 -3.65 2.96 -23.05
N ILE A 264 -2.61 3.04 -22.19
CA ILE A 264 -1.93 1.88 -21.62
C ILE A 264 -2.29 1.68 -20.13
N TYR A 265 -2.23 2.77 -19.36
CA TYR A 265 -2.42 2.70 -17.90
C TYR A 265 -3.89 2.73 -17.50
N TRP A 266 -4.60 3.75 -17.99
CA TRP A 266 -5.94 4.11 -17.54
C TRP A 266 -6.99 3.01 -17.73
N PRO A 267 -7.08 2.27 -18.86
CA PRO A 267 -8.18 1.34 -19.09
C PRO A 267 -8.28 0.23 -18.04
N SER A 268 -7.21 -0.52 -17.80
CA SER A 268 -7.20 -1.60 -16.81
C SER A 268 -7.31 -1.07 -15.37
N PHE A 269 -6.69 0.08 -15.09
CA PHE A 269 -6.76 0.74 -13.79
C PHE A 269 -8.19 1.21 -13.46
N SER A 270 -8.82 1.98 -14.35
CA SER A 270 -10.19 2.47 -14.15
C SER A 270 -11.18 1.31 -14.01
N LYS A 271 -11.07 0.30 -14.87
CA LYS A 271 -11.89 -0.92 -14.81
C LYS A 271 -11.78 -1.63 -13.45
N PHE A 272 -10.56 -1.76 -12.90
CA PHE A 272 -10.36 -2.31 -11.57
C PHE A 272 -11.11 -1.51 -10.51
N ILE A 273 -11.00 -0.18 -10.51
CA ILE A 273 -11.65 0.69 -9.51
C ILE A 273 -13.19 0.58 -9.59
N HIS A 274 -13.76 0.50 -10.79
CA HIS A 274 -15.20 0.31 -10.96
C HIS A 274 -15.66 -1.05 -10.42
N ILE A 275 -14.92 -2.14 -10.73
CA ILE A 275 -15.22 -3.48 -10.18
C ILE A 275 -15.17 -3.47 -8.64
N MET A 276 -14.20 -2.78 -8.02
CA MET A 276 -14.15 -2.65 -6.56
C MET A 276 -15.41 -1.96 -6.02
N ALA A 277 -15.80 -0.83 -6.62
CA ALA A 277 -16.98 -0.06 -6.20
C ALA A 277 -18.29 -0.86 -6.36
N GLU A 278 -18.47 -1.56 -7.48
CA GLU A 278 -19.62 -2.44 -7.74
C GLU A 278 -19.74 -3.55 -6.69
N ASN A 279 -18.63 -3.98 -6.11
CA ASN A 279 -18.61 -4.98 -5.04
C ASN A 279 -18.56 -4.36 -3.63
N GLY A 280 -18.86 -3.07 -3.48
CA GLY A 280 -18.95 -2.39 -2.19
C GLY A 280 -17.60 -2.09 -1.52
N GLN A 281 -16.49 -2.16 -2.26
CA GLN A 281 -15.16 -1.83 -1.76
C GLN A 281 -14.69 -0.49 -2.32
N THR A 282 -14.34 0.45 -1.44
CA THR A 282 -13.84 1.78 -1.85
C THR A 282 -12.35 1.72 -2.17
N ALA A 283 -11.92 2.33 -3.27
CA ALA A 283 -10.51 2.52 -3.57
C ALA A 283 -9.93 3.72 -2.80
N SER A 284 -8.71 3.56 -2.30
CA SER A 284 -7.89 4.60 -1.67
C SER A 284 -6.58 4.72 -2.45
N LEU A 285 -6.51 5.74 -3.29
CA LEU A 285 -5.43 5.97 -4.22
C LEU A 285 -4.38 6.88 -3.58
N PHE A 286 -3.12 6.48 -3.58
CA PHE A 286 -2.01 7.36 -3.25
C PHE A 286 -1.32 7.78 -4.55
N CYS A 287 -1.60 9.00 -4.98
CA CYS A 287 -1.04 9.61 -6.18
C CYS A 287 0.37 10.15 -5.88
N GLU A 288 1.38 9.29 -6.07
CA GLU A 288 2.78 9.68 -5.93
C GLU A 288 3.18 10.64 -7.05
N HIS A 289 4.02 11.62 -6.73
CA HIS A 289 4.42 12.70 -7.64
C HIS A 289 3.25 13.60 -8.08
N ASP A 290 3.34 14.23 -9.26
CA ASP A 290 2.38 15.21 -9.78
C ASP A 290 1.35 14.59 -10.71
N TRP A 291 0.08 14.55 -10.25
CA TRP A 291 -1.07 14.03 -11.00
C TRP A 291 -1.96 15.12 -11.60
N MET A 292 -1.55 16.40 -11.58
CA MET A 292 -2.39 17.52 -12.04
C MET A 292 -2.91 17.34 -13.47
N ARG A 293 -2.12 16.75 -14.36
CA ARG A 293 -2.50 16.52 -15.77
C ARG A 293 -3.54 15.42 -15.98
N TYR A 294 -3.85 14.62 -14.93
CA TYR A 294 -4.79 13.51 -14.98
C TYR A 294 -6.07 13.75 -14.19
N LEU A 295 -6.28 14.96 -13.63
CA LEU A 295 -7.45 15.27 -12.81
C LEU A 295 -8.76 15.01 -13.54
N ASP A 296 -8.84 15.28 -14.85
CA ASP A 296 -10.05 15.05 -15.66
C ASP A 296 -10.39 13.56 -15.74
N LEU A 297 -9.39 12.67 -15.83
CA LEU A 297 -9.61 11.24 -15.81
C LEU A 297 -10.04 10.76 -14.40
N LEU A 298 -9.44 11.31 -13.35
CA LEU A 298 -9.82 10.96 -11.98
C LEU A 298 -11.27 11.32 -11.65
N GLN A 299 -11.87 12.32 -12.33
CA GLN A 299 -13.29 12.63 -12.20
C GLN A 299 -14.22 11.47 -12.60
N ASP A 300 -13.77 10.61 -13.54
CA ASP A 300 -14.58 9.51 -14.06
C ASP A 300 -14.65 8.33 -13.09
N LEU A 301 -13.79 8.29 -12.06
CA LEU A 301 -13.81 7.23 -11.05
C LEU A 301 -15.11 7.24 -10.23
N PRO A 302 -15.51 6.11 -9.62
CA PRO A 302 -16.69 6.00 -8.77
C PRO A 302 -16.71 7.04 -7.65
N GLU A 303 -17.91 7.48 -7.25
CA GLU A 303 -18.11 8.40 -6.13
C GLU A 303 -17.44 7.91 -4.84
N ASN A 304 -17.03 8.86 -4.00
CA ASN A 304 -16.35 8.59 -2.73
C ASN A 304 -15.01 7.85 -2.85
N THR A 305 -14.43 7.72 -4.07
CA THR A 305 -13.03 7.28 -4.20
C THR A 305 -12.15 8.19 -3.34
N ARG A 306 -11.28 7.61 -2.52
CA ARG A 306 -10.38 8.35 -1.64
C ARG A 306 -9.09 8.60 -2.39
N ILE A 307 -8.72 9.87 -2.55
CA ILE A 307 -7.55 10.24 -3.35
C ILE A 307 -6.62 11.08 -2.49
N GLN A 308 -5.44 10.54 -2.23
CA GLN A 308 -4.37 11.23 -1.54
C GLN A 308 -3.34 11.71 -2.56
N PHE A 309 -3.10 13.00 -2.60
CA PHE A 309 -2.09 13.62 -3.47
C PHE A 309 -0.81 13.91 -2.70
N GLU A 310 0.33 13.59 -3.29
CA GLU A 310 1.63 14.01 -2.78
C GLU A 310 1.91 15.47 -3.15
N TYR A 311 1.70 15.82 -4.42
CA TYR A 311 1.89 17.18 -4.95
C TYR A 311 0.67 17.66 -5.73
N GLY A 312 0.53 18.98 -5.86
CA GLY A 312 -0.48 19.63 -6.69
C GLY A 312 -1.00 20.93 -6.08
N ASP A 313 -1.85 21.63 -6.82
CA ASP A 313 -2.55 22.82 -6.35
C ASP A 313 -3.86 22.40 -5.63
N PRO A 314 -3.96 22.62 -4.30
CA PRO A 314 -5.13 22.21 -3.52
C PRO A 314 -6.44 22.82 -4.02
N LYS A 315 -6.39 24.08 -4.54
CA LYS A 315 -7.57 24.77 -5.03
C LYS A 315 -8.10 24.12 -6.30
N VAL A 316 -7.21 23.86 -7.27
CA VAL A 316 -7.57 23.22 -8.54
C VAL A 316 -8.07 21.79 -8.31
N ILE A 317 -7.38 21.02 -7.44
CA ILE A 317 -7.79 19.66 -7.08
C ILE A 317 -9.18 19.66 -6.44
N LYS A 318 -9.44 20.58 -5.48
CA LYS A 318 -10.74 20.70 -4.83
C LYS A 318 -11.83 21.09 -5.82
N GLU A 319 -11.59 22.06 -6.70
CA GLU A 319 -12.56 22.50 -7.70
C GLU A 319 -12.96 21.36 -8.65
N LYS A 320 -11.98 20.54 -9.08
CA LYS A 320 -12.24 19.44 -10.02
C LYS A 320 -12.82 18.19 -9.37
N LEU A 321 -12.35 17.82 -8.20
CA LEU A 321 -12.62 16.49 -7.63
C LEU A 321 -13.44 16.55 -6.33
N GLY A 322 -13.49 17.70 -5.64
CA GLY A 322 -14.00 17.81 -4.27
C GLY A 322 -15.50 17.57 -4.10
N ASN A 323 -16.28 17.64 -5.18
CA ASN A 323 -17.72 17.37 -5.14
C ASN A 323 -18.06 15.87 -5.26
N LYS A 324 -17.08 15.05 -5.64
CA LYS A 324 -17.29 13.63 -5.92
C LYS A 324 -16.43 12.70 -5.05
N HIS A 325 -15.24 13.15 -4.68
CA HIS A 325 -14.22 12.33 -4.06
C HIS A 325 -13.78 12.82 -2.69
N VAL A 326 -13.25 11.93 -1.87
CA VAL A 326 -12.64 12.27 -0.58
C VAL A 326 -11.16 12.56 -0.82
N LEU A 327 -10.76 13.82 -0.62
CA LEU A 327 -9.42 14.31 -0.92
C LEU A 327 -8.56 14.39 0.34
N SER A 328 -7.27 14.06 0.21
CA SER A 328 -6.28 14.16 1.29
C SER A 328 -4.87 14.38 0.75
N GLY A 329 -3.88 14.57 1.65
CA GLY A 329 -2.48 14.77 1.30
C GLY A 329 -2.12 16.24 1.12
N LEU A 330 -1.30 16.55 0.12
CA LEU A 330 -0.85 17.90 -0.25
C LEU A 330 0.01 18.59 0.83
N TYR A 331 0.55 17.82 1.77
CA TYR A 331 1.56 18.31 2.72
C TYR A 331 2.93 17.82 2.25
N PRO A 332 3.76 18.70 1.64
CA PRO A 332 5.06 18.28 1.12
C PRO A 332 5.96 17.80 2.24
N ILE A 333 6.39 16.54 2.18
CA ILE A 333 7.26 15.93 3.21
C ILE A 333 8.56 16.73 3.42
N THR A 334 9.04 17.41 2.38
CA THR A 334 10.22 18.28 2.43
C THR A 334 10.08 19.40 3.45
N LEU A 335 8.86 19.89 3.71
CA LEU A 335 8.62 20.93 4.72
C LEU A 335 8.94 20.46 6.15
N THR A 336 8.88 19.16 6.41
CA THR A 336 9.26 18.61 7.71
C THR A 336 10.75 18.79 8.01
N LYS A 337 11.58 18.88 6.99
CA LYS A 337 13.03 19.05 7.09
C LYS A 337 13.49 20.49 6.85
N THR A 338 12.88 21.19 5.91
CA THR A 338 13.34 22.49 5.42
C THR A 338 12.43 23.65 5.79
N GLY A 339 11.21 23.38 6.27
CA GLY A 339 10.27 24.40 6.69
C GLY A 339 10.70 25.08 8.00
N THR A 340 10.44 26.39 8.10
CA THR A 340 10.54 27.12 9.36
C THR A 340 9.30 26.85 10.21
N LYS A 341 9.48 26.90 11.55
CA LYS A 341 8.36 26.77 12.50
C LYS A 341 7.43 27.97 12.40
#